data_1dc43bc3fcf3f889d69197333263ef02
#
_entry.id   1dc43bc3fcf3f889d69197333263ef02
#
_cell.length_a   1.000
_cell.length_b   1.000
_cell.length_c   1.000
_cell.angle_alpha   90.00
_cell.angle_beta   90.00
_cell.angle_gamma   90.00
#
_symmetry.space_group_name_H-M   'P 1'
#
loop_
_entity.id
_entity.type
_entity.pdbx_description
1 polymer ?
#
loop_
_entity_poly.entity_id
_entity_poly.type
_entity_poly.pdbx_seq_one_letter_code
_entity_poly.pdbx_strand_id
1 'polypeptide(L)'
;MGRLHAQDVKMGDMIRRKLVTLDDLARQALDELHERLAGNQAHLKVFSAAKRSLQSEGVDALERFEQASAAYTAYIVANMGHHGATTELAAKLFSEADWSYMAGSTEAETALEQQLYARIYALLPAALADLQPAAV
;
A
#
# COMPACT_ATOMS: atom_id res chain seq x y z
N MET A 1 -3.66 -3.16 -1.36
CA MET A 1 -2.21 -2.89 -1.26
C MET A 1 -1.67 -2.07 -2.42
N GLY A 2 -1.97 -2.39 -3.68
CA GLY A 2 -1.47 -1.62 -4.83
C GLY A 2 -1.87 -0.14 -4.85
N ARG A 3 -3.06 0.19 -4.36
CA ARG A 3 -3.56 1.57 -4.35
C ARG A 3 -2.78 2.48 -3.39
N LEU A 4 -2.53 2.04 -2.16
CA LEU A 4 -1.75 2.82 -1.19
C LEU A 4 -0.33 3.04 -1.70
N HIS A 5 0.31 1.99 -2.22
CA HIS A 5 1.62 2.11 -2.84
C HIS A 5 1.62 3.10 -4.02
N ALA A 6 0.62 3.04 -4.89
CA ALA A 6 0.48 3.98 -6.00
C ALA A 6 0.26 5.43 -5.53
N GLN A 7 -0.49 5.63 -4.44
CA GLN A 7 -0.67 6.95 -3.83
C GLN A 7 0.64 7.49 -3.24
N ASP A 8 1.44 6.66 -2.58
CA ASP A 8 2.74 7.05 -2.03
C ASP A 8 3.74 7.44 -3.14
N VAL A 9 3.78 6.67 -4.23
CA VAL A 9 4.59 7.01 -5.42
C VAL A 9 4.15 8.35 -5.99
N LYS A 10 2.85 8.53 -6.19
CA LYS A 10 2.25 9.76 -6.72
C LYS A 10 2.57 10.98 -5.85
N MET A 11 2.46 10.82 -4.52
CA MET A 11 2.81 11.88 -3.55
C MET A 11 4.28 12.26 -3.66
N GLY A 12 5.19 11.30 -3.68
CA GLY A 12 6.62 11.53 -3.81
C GLY A 12 6.98 12.26 -5.11
N ASP A 13 6.36 11.90 -6.22
CA ASP A 13 6.58 12.55 -7.51
C ASP A 13 6.03 13.98 -7.56
N MET A 14 4.89 14.23 -6.93
CA MET A 14 4.31 15.57 -6.84
C MET A 14 5.16 16.48 -5.95
N ILE A 15 5.66 15.98 -4.82
CA ILE A 15 6.58 16.71 -3.95
C ILE A 15 7.85 17.08 -4.73
N ARG A 16 8.49 16.13 -5.41
CA ARG A 16 9.71 16.39 -6.19
C ARG A 16 9.52 17.46 -7.26
N ARG A 17 8.36 17.48 -7.92
CA ARG A 17 8.04 18.49 -8.96
C ARG A 17 7.83 19.90 -8.39
N LYS A 18 7.37 20.01 -7.15
CA LYS A 18 7.07 21.30 -6.51
C LYS A 18 8.25 21.88 -5.73
N LEU A 19 9.21 21.05 -5.35
CA LEU A 19 10.41 21.51 -4.66
C LEU A 19 11.39 22.16 -5.65
N VAL A 20 11.54 23.45 -5.54
CA VAL A 20 12.55 24.22 -6.30
C VAL A 20 13.95 24.01 -5.71
N THR A 21 14.03 23.86 -4.40
CA THR A 21 15.24 23.50 -3.65
C THR A 21 14.91 22.41 -2.63
N LEU A 22 15.65 21.31 -2.67
CA LEU A 22 15.60 20.27 -1.64
C LEU A 22 16.45 20.73 -0.46
N ASP A 23 15.79 21.14 0.64
CA ASP A 23 16.46 21.22 1.93
C ASP A 23 16.73 19.82 2.50
N ASP A 24 17.52 19.71 3.56
CA ASP A 24 17.91 18.41 4.11
C ASP A 24 16.72 17.64 4.68
N LEU A 25 15.71 18.32 5.22
CA LEU A 25 14.49 17.70 5.74
C LEU A 25 13.65 17.10 4.61
N ALA A 26 13.52 17.83 3.52
CA ALA A 26 12.78 17.33 2.34
C ALA A 26 13.49 16.15 1.70
N ARG A 27 14.82 16.17 1.65
CA ARG A 27 15.62 15.05 1.15
C ARG A 27 15.41 13.82 2.02
N GLN A 28 15.56 13.94 3.33
CA GLN A 28 15.35 12.86 4.28
C GLN A 28 13.96 12.26 4.15
N ALA A 29 12.91 13.08 4.10
CA ALA A 29 11.53 12.60 3.96
C ALA A 29 11.31 11.80 2.66
N LEU A 30 11.92 12.24 1.55
CA LEU A 30 11.84 11.53 0.27
C LEU A 30 12.67 10.24 0.27
N ASP A 31 13.81 10.22 0.94
CA ASP A 31 14.65 9.01 1.07
C ASP A 31 13.93 7.96 1.92
N GLU A 32 13.34 8.34 3.06
CA GLU A 32 12.50 7.46 3.89
C GLU A 32 11.30 6.89 3.11
N LEU A 33 10.64 7.72 2.31
CA LEU A 33 9.57 7.26 1.43
C LEU A 33 10.10 6.25 0.41
N HIS A 34 11.23 6.53 -0.22
CA HIS A 34 11.85 5.64 -1.21
C HIS A 34 12.21 4.28 -0.60
N GLU A 35 12.80 4.26 0.59
CA GLU A 35 13.14 3.02 1.30
C GLU A 35 11.88 2.19 1.63
N ARG A 36 10.81 2.83 2.08
CA ARG A 36 9.53 2.14 2.33
C ARG A 36 8.93 1.54 1.06
N LEU A 37 8.95 2.28 -0.04
CA LEU A 37 8.45 1.79 -1.32
C LEU A 37 9.27 0.60 -1.82
N ALA A 38 10.59 0.66 -1.72
CA ALA A 38 11.48 -0.43 -2.09
C ALA A 38 11.25 -1.68 -1.20
N GLY A 39 11.14 -1.49 0.10
CA GLY A 39 10.83 -2.57 1.05
C GLY A 39 9.47 -3.22 0.77
N ASN A 40 8.44 -2.42 0.51
CA ASN A 40 7.12 -2.95 0.14
C ASN A 40 7.18 -3.80 -1.14
N GLN A 41 7.90 -3.33 -2.17
CA GLN A 41 8.07 -4.10 -3.41
C GLN A 41 8.83 -5.40 -3.19
N ALA A 42 9.87 -5.40 -2.36
CA ALA A 42 10.64 -6.58 -2.03
C ALA A 42 9.77 -7.64 -1.35
N HIS A 43 9.03 -7.27 -0.32
CA HIS A 43 8.09 -8.18 0.37
C HIS A 43 6.98 -8.68 -0.54
N LEU A 44 6.38 -7.81 -1.36
CA LEU A 44 5.35 -8.18 -2.31
C LEU A 44 5.86 -9.20 -3.35
N LYS A 45 7.11 -9.05 -3.80
CA LYS A 45 7.76 -10.00 -4.72
C LYS A 45 7.91 -11.38 -4.09
N VAL A 46 8.38 -11.45 -2.84
CA VAL A 46 8.53 -12.71 -2.10
C VAL A 46 7.16 -13.35 -1.86
N PHE A 47 6.19 -12.59 -1.39
CA PHE A 47 4.82 -13.08 -1.19
C PHE A 47 4.19 -13.60 -2.47
N SER A 48 4.33 -12.87 -3.59
CA SER A 48 3.80 -13.28 -4.88
C SER A 48 4.47 -14.55 -5.42
N ALA A 49 5.76 -14.74 -5.17
CA ALA A 49 6.48 -15.97 -5.52
C ALA A 49 5.97 -17.14 -4.67
N ALA A 50 5.85 -16.97 -3.36
CA ALA A 50 5.34 -18.01 -2.46
C ALA A 50 3.88 -18.40 -2.79
N LYS A 51 3.05 -17.42 -3.18
CA LYS A 51 1.68 -17.69 -3.67
C LYS A 51 1.68 -18.56 -4.94
N ARG A 52 2.58 -18.28 -5.89
CA ARG A 52 2.71 -19.11 -7.11
C ARG A 52 3.15 -20.53 -6.78
N SER A 53 4.13 -20.68 -5.88
CA SER A 53 4.55 -22.00 -5.40
C SER A 53 3.41 -22.77 -4.75
N LEU A 54 2.61 -22.14 -3.91
CA LEU A 54 1.43 -22.75 -3.30
C LEU A 54 0.42 -23.24 -4.36
N GLN A 55 0.23 -22.46 -5.41
CA GLN A 55 -0.67 -22.83 -6.51
C GLN A 55 -0.17 -24.01 -7.35
N SER A 56 1.16 -24.16 -7.51
CA SER A 56 1.77 -25.21 -8.33
C SER A 56 2.16 -26.47 -7.55
N GLU A 57 2.58 -26.31 -6.31
CA GLU A 57 3.13 -27.39 -5.46
C GLU A 57 2.14 -27.86 -4.40
N GLY A 58 1.04 -27.08 -4.19
CA GLY A 58 0.02 -27.42 -3.20
C GLY A 58 0.51 -27.30 -1.76
N VAL A 59 0.09 -28.27 -0.91
CA VAL A 59 0.34 -28.23 0.53
C VAL A 59 1.83 -28.23 0.89
N ASP A 60 2.69 -28.76 0.05
CA ASP A 60 4.16 -28.79 0.28
C ASP A 60 4.78 -27.38 0.31
N ALA A 61 4.12 -26.39 -0.29
CA ALA A 61 4.54 -24.99 -0.28
C ALA A 61 3.82 -24.13 0.77
N LEU A 62 2.92 -24.73 1.58
CA LEU A 62 2.07 -23.97 2.51
C LEU A 62 2.89 -23.21 3.55
N GLU A 63 3.85 -23.85 4.18
CA GLU A 63 4.70 -23.21 5.19
C GLU A 63 5.45 -21.99 4.63
N ARG A 64 6.00 -22.10 3.42
CA ARG A 64 6.67 -20.96 2.74
C ARG A 64 5.71 -19.81 2.46
N PHE A 65 4.47 -20.13 2.08
CA PHE A 65 3.44 -19.13 1.87
C PHE A 65 3.04 -18.43 3.18
N GLU A 66 2.85 -19.18 4.27
CA GLU A 66 2.53 -18.63 5.58
C GLU A 66 3.64 -17.71 6.10
N GLN A 67 4.90 -18.14 5.97
CA GLN A 67 6.06 -17.31 6.36
C GLN A 67 6.14 -16.01 5.54
N ALA A 68 5.99 -16.08 4.22
CA ALA A 68 6.00 -14.92 3.35
C ALA A 68 4.84 -13.96 3.63
N SER A 69 3.65 -14.52 3.92
CA SER A 69 2.45 -13.75 4.29
C SER A 69 2.64 -13.05 5.63
N ALA A 70 3.15 -13.74 6.64
CA ALA A 70 3.43 -13.17 7.96
C ALA A 70 4.48 -12.06 7.87
N ALA A 71 5.57 -12.27 7.13
CA ALA A 71 6.62 -11.27 6.94
C ALA A 71 6.08 -10.02 6.23
N TYR A 72 5.26 -10.18 5.19
CA TYR A 72 4.66 -9.06 4.49
C TYR A 72 3.68 -8.29 5.37
N THR A 73 2.83 -8.99 6.11
CA THR A 73 1.88 -8.39 7.05
C THR A 73 2.62 -7.61 8.14
N ALA A 74 3.67 -8.19 8.73
CA ALA A 74 4.49 -7.52 9.74
C ALA A 74 5.14 -6.24 9.19
N TYR A 75 5.65 -6.28 7.96
CA TYR A 75 6.21 -5.10 7.29
C TYR A 75 5.14 -4.00 7.10
N ILE A 76 3.95 -4.35 6.62
CA ILE A 76 2.85 -3.39 6.45
C ILE A 76 2.48 -2.75 7.79
N VAL A 77 2.27 -3.55 8.82
CA VAL A 77 1.89 -3.06 10.17
C VAL A 77 2.98 -2.16 10.75
N ALA A 78 4.25 -2.54 10.64
CA ALA A 78 5.37 -1.74 11.13
C ALA A 78 5.49 -0.38 10.43
N ASN A 79 5.03 -0.28 9.17
CA ASN A 79 5.09 0.95 8.38
C ASN A 79 3.76 1.72 8.34
N MET A 80 2.72 1.23 9.00
CA MET A 80 1.46 1.97 9.14
C MET A 80 1.69 3.22 10.00
N GLY A 81 1.28 4.38 9.47
CA GLY A 81 1.41 5.65 10.17
C GLY A 81 2.76 6.38 10.00
N HIS A 82 3.77 5.78 9.37
CA HIS A 82 5.06 6.42 9.09
C HIS A 82 5.03 7.34 7.85
N HIS A 83 3.94 8.10 7.70
CA HIS A 83 3.79 9.06 6.59
C HIS A 83 4.02 10.52 7.04
N GLY A 84 4.35 10.77 8.31
CA GLY A 84 4.37 12.09 8.92
C GLY A 84 5.21 13.10 8.13
N ALA A 85 6.49 12.81 7.90
CA ALA A 85 7.39 13.74 7.24
C ALA A 85 6.97 14.08 5.80
N THR A 86 6.56 13.10 5.00
CA THR A 86 6.07 13.34 3.64
C THR A 86 4.72 14.03 3.62
N THR A 87 3.83 13.73 4.57
CA THR A 87 2.53 14.39 4.70
C THR A 87 2.69 15.85 5.13
N GLU A 88 3.59 16.14 6.07
CA GLU A 88 3.91 17.52 6.46
C GLU A 88 4.50 18.32 5.30
N LEU A 89 5.37 17.70 4.51
CA LEU A 89 5.93 18.32 3.32
C LEU A 89 4.84 18.61 2.27
N ALA A 90 3.97 17.63 2.02
CA ALA A 90 2.85 17.76 1.12
C ALA A 90 1.88 18.86 1.60
N ALA A 91 1.61 18.93 2.91
CA ALA A 91 0.74 19.96 3.48
C ALA A 91 1.27 21.39 3.26
N LYS A 92 2.59 21.56 3.17
CA LYS A 92 3.21 22.86 2.87
C LYS A 92 3.22 23.20 1.37
N LEU A 93 3.23 22.20 0.52
CA LEU A 93 3.47 22.36 -0.92
C LEU A 93 2.20 22.22 -1.77
N PHE A 94 1.21 21.46 -1.30
CA PHE A 94 0.05 21.10 -2.08
C PHE A 94 -1.08 22.10 -1.94
N SER A 95 -1.66 22.47 -3.08
CA SER A 95 -2.90 23.20 -3.18
C SER A 95 -4.10 22.25 -2.98
N GLU A 96 -5.30 22.81 -2.84
CA GLU A 96 -6.54 22.04 -2.80
C GLU A 96 -6.72 21.15 -4.04
N ALA A 97 -6.34 21.66 -5.22
CA ALA A 97 -6.38 20.88 -6.45
C ALA A 97 -5.41 19.69 -6.45
N ASP A 98 -4.24 19.84 -5.82
CA ASP A 98 -3.27 18.75 -5.66
C ASP A 98 -3.84 17.65 -4.73
N TRP A 99 -4.47 18.03 -3.63
CA TRP A 99 -5.12 17.09 -2.72
C TRP A 99 -6.28 16.37 -3.39
N SER A 100 -7.10 17.09 -4.15
CA SER A 100 -8.19 16.49 -4.93
C SER A 100 -7.67 15.51 -5.96
N TYR A 101 -6.57 15.84 -6.65
CA TYR A 101 -5.90 14.93 -7.56
C TYR A 101 -5.33 13.70 -6.85
N MET A 102 -4.74 13.86 -5.66
CA MET A 102 -4.24 12.75 -4.83
C MET A 102 -5.36 11.81 -4.39
N ALA A 103 -6.48 12.36 -3.93
CA ALA A 103 -7.63 11.61 -3.46
C ALA A 103 -8.44 10.96 -4.59
N GLY A 104 -8.33 11.50 -5.81
CA GLY A 104 -9.10 11.05 -6.97
C GLY A 104 -8.79 9.60 -7.33
N SER A 105 -9.85 8.80 -7.47
CA SER A 105 -9.81 7.46 -8.08
C SER A 105 -10.81 7.42 -9.23
N THR A 106 -10.49 6.64 -10.24
CA THR A 106 -11.43 6.40 -11.34
C THR A 106 -12.57 5.47 -10.88
N GLU A 107 -13.73 5.55 -11.55
CA GLU A 107 -14.82 4.60 -11.29
C GLU A 107 -14.37 3.15 -11.46
N ALA A 108 -13.51 2.87 -12.44
CA ALA A 108 -12.97 1.54 -12.68
C ALA A 108 -12.11 1.04 -11.50
N GLU A 109 -11.26 1.89 -10.94
CA GLU A 109 -10.45 1.56 -9.75
C GLU A 109 -11.32 1.31 -8.53
N THR A 110 -12.34 2.13 -8.32
CA THR A 110 -13.30 1.98 -7.23
C THR A 110 -14.10 0.67 -7.38
N ALA A 111 -14.59 0.38 -8.57
CA ALA A 111 -15.32 -0.86 -8.84
C ALA A 111 -14.43 -2.11 -8.65
N LEU A 112 -13.18 -2.06 -9.11
CA LEU A 112 -12.22 -3.15 -8.89
C LEU A 112 -11.95 -3.36 -7.40
N GLU A 113 -11.76 -2.29 -6.64
CA GLU A 113 -11.53 -2.37 -5.19
C GLU A 113 -12.72 -3.01 -4.48
N GLN A 114 -13.94 -2.60 -4.80
CA GLN A 114 -15.16 -3.20 -4.27
C GLN A 114 -15.27 -4.69 -4.57
N GLN A 115 -14.96 -5.09 -5.81
CA GLN A 115 -14.95 -6.51 -6.20
C GLN A 115 -13.92 -7.32 -5.41
N LEU A 116 -12.71 -6.76 -5.20
CA LEU A 116 -11.67 -7.43 -4.42
C LEU A 116 -12.09 -7.59 -2.96
N TYR A 117 -12.68 -6.58 -2.35
CA TYR A 117 -13.22 -6.68 -0.98
C TYR A 117 -14.35 -7.69 -0.90
N ALA A 118 -15.29 -7.69 -1.83
CA ALA A 118 -16.38 -8.66 -1.86
C ALA A 118 -15.85 -10.11 -1.93
N ARG A 119 -14.79 -10.35 -2.71
CA ARG A 119 -14.14 -11.67 -2.76
C ARG A 119 -13.48 -12.05 -1.43
N ILE A 120 -12.81 -11.11 -0.77
CA ILE A 120 -12.20 -11.36 0.55
C ILE A 120 -13.29 -11.73 1.56
N TYR A 121 -14.38 -10.96 1.63
CA TYR A 121 -15.48 -11.22 2.55
C TYR A 121 -16.17 -12.54 2.27
N ALA A 122 -16.32 -12.94 1.01
CA ALA A 122 -16.89 -14.24 0.66
C ALA A 122 -16.04 -15.44 1.12
N LEU A 123 -14.75 -15.22 1.38
CA LEU A 123 -13.82 -16.25 1.88
C LEU A 123 -13.67 -16.24 3.41
N LEU A 124 -14.29 -15.28 4.10
CA LEU A 124 -14.18 -15.21 5.56
C LEU A 124 -14.91 -16.40 6.21
N PRO A 125 -14.29 -17.03 7.23
CA PRO A 125 -14.98 -17.98 8.09
C PRO A 125 -16.23 -17.34 8.73
N ALA A 126 -17.27 -18.14 8.97
CA ALA A 126 -18.53 -17.65 9.58
C ALA A 126 -18.32 -16.91 10.91
N ALA A 127 -17.30 -17.30 11.69
CA ALA A 127 -16.93 -16.61 12.93
C ALA A 127 -16.43 -15.17 12.75
N LEU A 128 -16.08 -14.77 11.52
CA LEU A 128 -15.57 -13.44 11.18
C LEU A 128 -16.54 -12.67 10.26
N ALA A 129 -17.74 -13.19 10.06
CA ALA A 129 -18.74 -12.56 9.17
C ALA A 129 -19.13 -11.15 9.62
N ASP A 130 -19.08 -10.87 10.93
CA ASP A 130 -19.39 -9.55 11.50
C ASP A 130 -18.35 -8.47 11.22
N LEU A 131 -17.19 -8.85 10.65
CA LEU A 131 -16.16 -7.89 10.21
C LEU A 131 -16.48 -7.24 8.84
N GLN A 132 -17.57 -7.62 8.19
CA GLN A 132 -17.97 -6.97 6.96
C GLN A 132 -18.40 -5.52 7.26
N PRO A 133 -17.86 -4.53 6.53
CA PRO A 133 -18.36 -3.17 6.67
C PRO A 133 -19.85 -3.15 6.30
N ALA A 134 -20.62 -2.37 7.05
CA ALA A 134 -22.00 -2.12 6.68
C ALA A 134 -22.04 -1.62 5.22
N ALA A 135 -22.94 -2.18 4.44
CA ALA A 135 -23.14 -1.73 3.07
C ALA A 135 -23.46 -0.23 3.08
N VAL A 136 -22.59 0.56 2.42
CA VAL A 136 -22.81 2.01 2.23
C VAL A 136 -23.72 2.21 1.05
#